data_8fc79e8c32967e059b29c1c9ac6271ac
#
_entry.id   8fc79e8c32967e059b29c1c9ac6271ac
#
_cell.length_a   1.000
_cell.length_b   1.000
_cell.length_c   1.000
_cell.angle_alpha   90.00
_cell.angle_beta   90.00
_cell.angle_gamma   90.00
#
_symmetry.space_group_name_H-M   'P 1'
#
loop_
_entity.id
_entity.type
_entity.pdbx_description
1 polymer ?
#
loop_
_entity_poly.entity_id
_entity_poly.type
_entity_poly.pdbx_seq_one_letter_code
_entity_poly.pdbx_strand_id
1 'polypeptide(L)'
;SYIGDARVGAQANIGAGTITCNYDGFAKHFTDIGAGAFIGSNTALVAPVKVGDGALVGAGSTITGDVAADAIAVARTPQKQVPQGAVRF
;
A
#
# COMPACT_ATOMS: atom_id res chain seq x y z
N SER A 1 4.81 10.47 -4.19
CA SER A 1 3.61 9.71 -3.79
C SER A 1 2.36 10.37 -4.34
N TYR A 2 1.38 9.58 -4.69
CA TYR A 2 0.04 10.08 -5.02
C TYR A 2 -0.90 9.71 -3.89
N ILE A 3 -1.48 10.71 -3.24
CA ILE A 3 -2.40 10.53 -2.13
C ILE A 3 -3.72 11.20 -2.50
N GLY A 4 -4.71 10.41 -2.90
CA GLY A 4 -6.05 10.89 -3.25
C GLY A 4 -7.10 10.28 -2.33
N ASP A 5 -8.11 11.06 -1.96
CA ASP A 5 -9.25 10.63 -1.14
C ASP A 5 -8.79 9.82 0.09
N ALA A 6 -7.88 10.40 0.89
CA ALA A 6 -7.26 9.71 2.00
C ALA A 6 -7.13 10.62 3.23
N ARG A 7 -7.17 10.01 4.42
CA ARG A 7 -6.80 10.64 5.67
C ARG A 7 -5.48 10.02 6.13
N VAL A 8 -4.51 10.87 6.43
CA VAL A 8 -3.19 10.44 6.91
C VAL A 8 -3.03 10.95 8.34
N GLY A 9 -2.89 10.03 9.28
CA GLY A 9 -2.76 10.35 10.70
C GLY A 9 -1.44 11.03 11.04
N ALA A 10 -1.37 11.58 12.27
CA ALA A 10 -0.19 12.26 12.74
C ALA A 10 1.02 11.32 12.75
N GLN A 11 2.17 11.83 12.34
CA GLN A 11 3.45 11.11 12.35
C GLN A 11 3.47 9.83 11.49
N ALA A 12 2.48 9.64 10.62
CA ALA A 12 2.54 8.57 9.64
C ALA A 12 3.66 8.82 8.63
N ASN A 13 4.35 7.76 8.23
CA ASN A 13 5.43 7.85 7.26
C ASN A 13 5.01 7.15 5.96
N ILE A 14 4.91 7.92 4.88
CA ILE A 14 4.51 7.41 3.58
C ILE A 14 5.75 7.33 2.70
N GLY A 15 6.14 6.12 2.33
CA GLY A 15 7.32 5.92 1.50
C GLY A 15 7.18 6.48 0.10
N ALA A 16 8.30 6.80 -0.53
CA ALA A 16 8.32 7.34 -1.87
C ALA A 16 7.69 6.35 -2.87
N GLY A 17 6.93 6.86 -3.83
CA GLY A 17 6.27 6.03 -4.83
C GLY A 17 5.01 5.32 -4.33
N THR A 18 4.60 5.53 -3.09
CA THR A 18 3.33 4.99 -2.58
C THR A 18 2.17 5.72 -3.22
N ILE A 19 1.13 4.98 -3.58
CA ILE A 19 -0.09 5.55 -4.15
C ILE A 19 -1.32 5.04 -3.40
N THR A 20 -2.37 5.86 -3.34
CA THR A 20 -3.68 5.43 -2.91
C THR A 20 -4.55 5.24 -4.15
N CYS A 21 -5.06 4.02 -4.35
CA CYS A 21 -5.90 3.71 -5.50
C CYS A 21 -7.36 4.00 -5.08
N ASN A 22 -7.82 5.20 -5.37
CA ASN A 22 -9.07 5.72 -4.83
C ASN A 22 -10.27 5.63 -5.79
N TYR A 23 -10.05 5.19 -7.03
CA TYR A 23 -11.11 5.16 -8.04
C TYR A 23 -11.07 3.81 -8.78
N ASP A 24 -12.21 3.11 -8.78
CA ASP A 24 -12.29 1.77 -9.38
C ASP A 24 -12.98 1.76 -10.75
N GLY A 25 -13.25 2.92 -11.32
CA GLY A 25 -13.97 3.05 -12.58
C GLY A 25 -15.46 3.32 -12.41
N PHE A 26 -15.99 3.18 -11.20
CA PHE A 26 -17.41 3.41 -10.89
C PHE A 26 -17.61 4.42 -9.77
N ALA A 27 -16.82 4.34 -8.70
CA ALA A 27 -16.94 5.22 -7.55
C ALA A 27 -15.57 5.46 -6.93
N LYS A 28 -15.43 6.61 -6.26
CA LYS A 28 -14.25 6.89 -5.45
C LYS A 28 -14.39 6.25 -4.09
N HIS A 29 -13.29 5.72 -3.57
CA HIS A 29 -13.23 5.08 -2.26
C HIS A 29 -12.19 5.77 -1.40
N PHE A 30 -12.28 5.60 -0.08
CA PHE A 30 -11.47 6.33 0.88
C PHE A 30 -10.42 5.43 1.52
N THR A 31 -9.21 5.99 1.70
CA THR A 31 -8.11 5.33 2.42
C THR A 31 -7.88 6.05 3.73
N ASP A 32 -7.84 5.31 4.83
CA ASP A 32 -7.59 5.87 6.17
C ASP A 32 -6.29 5.29 6.72
N ILE A 33 -5.30 6.15 6.91
CA ILE A 33 -3.98 5.76 7.41
C ILE A 33 -3.84 6.28 8.83
N GLY A 34 -3.65 5.37 9.79
CA GLY A 34 -3.58 5.69 11.20
C GLY A 34 -2.31 6.45 11.60
N ALA A 35 -2.35 7.01 12.82
CA ALA A 35 -1.23 7.74 13.38
C ALA A 35 -0.02 6.83 13.58
N GLY A 36 1.17 7.31 13.24
CA GLY A 36 2.42 6.56 13.42
C GLY A 36 2.57 5.35 12.49
N ALA A 37 1.66 5.15 11.54
CA ALA A 37 1.79 4.06 10.59
C ALA A 37 2.99 4.26 9.67
N PHE A 38 3.64 3.17 9.28
CA PHE A 38 4.78 3.21 8.36
C PHE A 38 4.40 2.49 7.07
N ILE A 39 4.32 3.23 5.98
CA ILE A 39 4.00 2.68 4.66
C ILE A 39 5.30 2.62 3.84
N GLY A 40 5.75 1.42 3.51
CA GLY A 40 6.96 1.23 2.73
C GLY A 40 6.86 1.81 1.32
N SER A 41 8.00 2.10 0.72
CA SER A 41 8.07 2.72 -0.61
C SER A 41 7.40 1.85 -1.68
N ASN A 42 6.83 2.49 -2.69
CA ASN A 42 6.20 1.85 -3.84
C ASN A 42 5.05 0.90 -3.45
N THR A 43 4.34 1.22 -2.38
CA THR A 43 3.16 0.47 -1.95
C THR A 43 1.92 1.02 -2.64
N ALA A 44 1.02 0.14 -3.06
CA ALA A 44 -0.29 0.52 -3.56
C ALA A 44 -1.35 0.18 -2.50
N LEU A 45 -2.10 1.19 -2.06
CA LEU A 45 -3.19 1.03 -1.10
C LEU A 45 -4.50 1.12 -1.88
N VAL A 46 -5.19 0.00 -2.01
CA VAL A 46 -6.42 -0.08 -2.83
C VAL A 46 -7.63 0.21 -1.93
N ALA A 47 -8.22 1.37 -2.11
CA ALA A 47 -9.36 1.79 -1.32
C ALA A 47 -10.64 1.00 -1.68
N PRO A 48 -11.58 0.81 -0.75
CA PRO A 48 -11.51 1.29 0.63
C PRO A 48 -10.57 0.44 1.47
N VAL A 49 -9.70 1.09 2.22
CA VAL A 49 -8.76 0.39 3.08
C VAL A 49 -8.42 1.25 4.30
N LYS A 50 -8.23 0.60 5.44
CA LYS A 50 -7.83 1.25 6.68
C LYS A 50 -6.54 0.62 7.18
N VAL A 51 -5.52 1.45 7.39
CA VAL A 51 -4.26 1.03 8.00
C VAL A 51 -4.27 1.54 9.44
N GLY A 52 -4.22 0.63 10.40
CA GLY A 52 -4.32 0.95 11.81
C GLY A 52 -3.13 1.75 12.33
N ASP A 53 -3.31 2.36 13.51
CA ASP A 53 -2.25 3.14 14.14
C ASP A 53 -1.02 2.27 14.42
N GLY A 54 0.16 2.80 14.12
CA GLY A 54 1.41 2.10 14.37
C GLY A 54 1.67 0.90 13.47
N ALA A 55 0.82 0.61 12.49
CA ALA A 55 1.02 -0.52 11.60
C ALA A 55 2.20 -0.29 10.66
N LEU A 56 2.82 -1.38 10.22
CA LEU A 56 3.93 -1.32 9.27
C LEU A 56 3.57 -2.09 8.01
N VAL A 57 3.66 -1.44 6.86
CA VAL A 57 3.41 -2.06 5.56
C VAL A 57 4.73 -2.18 4.81
N GLY A 58 5.08 -3.40 4.40
CA GLY A 58 6.34 -3.65 3.69
C GLY A 58 6.39 -2.99 2.32
N ALA A 59 7.58 -2.54 1.91
CA ALA A 59 7.78 -1.87 0.63
C ALA A 59 7.34 -2.75 -0.54
N GLY A 60 6.76 -2.14 -1.57
CA GLY A 60 6.33 -2.84 -2.77
C GLY A 60 5.06 -3.68 -2.60
N SER A 61 4.35 -3.52 -1.49
CA SER A 61 3.12 -4.29 -1.23
C SER A 61 1.92 -3.71 -1.96
N THR A 62 0.95 -4.57 -2.26
CA THR A 62 -0.38 -4.16 -2.72
C THR A 62 -1.37 -4.54 -1.64
N ILE A 63 -1.95 -3.54 -0.96
CA ILE A 63 -2.81 -3.75 0.19
C ILE A 63 -4.26 -3.53 -0.21
N THR A 64 -5.07 -4.59 -0.12
CA THR A 64 -6.50 -4.55 -0.47
C THR A 64 -7.41 -4.76 0.73
N GLY A 65 -6.88 -5.20 1.86
CA GLY A 65 -7.64 -5.43 3.09
C GLY A 65 -7.10 -4.58 4.22
N ASP A 66 -7.93 -4.34 5.23
CA ASP A 66 -7.56 -3.53 6.38
C ASP A 66 -6.38 -4.13 7.13
N VAL A 67 -5.51 -3.26 7.63
CA VAL A 67 -4.36 -3.66 8.44
C VAL A 67 -4.62 -3.23 9.88
N ALA A 68 -4.59 -4.19 10.80
CA ALA A 68 -4.84 -3.93 12.21
C ALA A 68 -3.75 -3.03 12.81
N ALA A 69 -4.10 -2.32 13.87
CA ALA A 69 -3.13 -1.49 14.60
C ALA A 69 -1.93 -2.33 15.05
N ASP A 70 -0.73 -1.77 14.94
CA ASP A 70 0.54 -2.39 15.32
C ASP A 70 0.86 -3.70 14.59
N ALA A 71 0.14 -4.00 13.50
CA ALA A 71 0.42 -5.19 12.71
C ALA A 71 1.46 -4.91 11.62
N ILE A 72 2.08 -5.98 11.13
CA ILE A 72 2.95 -5.92 9.95
C ILE A 72 2.21 -6.58 8.80
N ALA A 73 2.05 -5.87 7.69
CA ALA A 73 1.41 -6.41 6.50
C ALA A 73 2.38 -6.39 5.32
N VAL A 74 2.48 -7.51 4.63
CA VAL A 74 3.28 -7.63 3.41
C VAL A 74 2.44 -8.41 2.40
N ALA A 75 2.17 -7.81 1.26
CA ALA A 75 1.38 -8.44 0.21
C ALA A 75 2.08 -8.22 -1.14
N ARG A 76 3.09 -9.01 -1.38
CA ARG A 76 3.87 -8.95 -2.62
C ARG A 76 4.29 -10.34 -3.05
N THR A 77 4.38 -10.54 -4.36
CA THR A 77 4.78 -11.80 -4.94
C THR A 77 6.29 -11.98 -4.79
N PRO A 78 6.77 -13.15 -4.33
CA PRO A 78 8.21 -13.44 -4.32
C PRO A 78 8.79 -13.32 -5.73
N GLN A 79 10.04 -12.89 -5.82
CA GLN A 79 10.72 -12.78 -7.10
C GLN A 79 10.79 -14.14 -7.80
N LYS A 80 10.41 -14.15 -9.05
CA LYS A 80 10.43 -15.35 -9.87
C LYS A 80 11.24 -15.10 -11.13
N GLN A 81 12.12 -16.01 -11.48
CA GLN A 81 12.95 -15.91 -12.67
C GLN A 81 12.71 -17.10 -13.57
N VAL A 82 12.65 -16.83 -14.87
CA VAL A 82 12.58 -17.88 -15.89
C VAL A 82 13.92 -17.86 -16.64
N PRO A 83 14.81 -18.83 -16.42
CA PRO A 83 16.12 -18.83 -17.07
C PRO A 83 15.95 -18.72 -18.58
N GLN A 84 16.66 -17.75 -19.20
CA GLN A 84 16.59 -17.47 -20.63
C GLN A 84 15.20 -17.12 -21.16
N GLY A 85 14.25 -16.80 -20.27
CA GLY A 85 12.91 -16.41 -20.70
C GLY A 85 12.90 -15.17 -21.57
N ALA A 86 13.75 -14.18 -21.27
CA ALA A 86 13.85 -12.96 -22.08
C ALA A 86 14.36 -13.20 -23.49
N VAL A 87 15.14 -14.24 -23.69
CA VAL A 87 15.67 -14.60 -25.04
C VAL A 87 14.57 -15.09 -25.96
N ARG A 88 13.47 -15.63 -25.39
CA ARG A 88 12.34 -16.16 -26.16
C ARG A 88 11.32 -15.10 -26.55
N PHE A 89 11.46 -13.92 -26.01
CA PHE A 89 10.68 -12.77 -26.41
C PHE A 89 11.33 -12.12 -27.62
#